data_b7b162a516dff6cd0ce40c39b23846a6
#
_entry.id   b7b162a516dff6cd0ce40c39b23846a6
#
_cell.length_a   1.000
_cell.length_b   1.000
_cell.length_c   1.000
_cell.angle_alpha   90.00
_cell.angle_beta   90.00
_cell.angle_gamma   90.00
#
_symmetry.space_group_name_H-M   'P 1'
#
loop_
_entity.id
_entity.type
_entity.pdbx_description
1 polymer ?
#
loop_
_entity_poly.entity_id
_entity_poly.type
_entity_poly.pdbx_seq_one_letter_code
_entity_poly.pdbx_strand_id
1 'polypeptide(L)'
;MYYDEDLDYEYGIEPKVTTKKPKWKWITIGIVALLLIAAVTVLAVTLAKVPVGKLAAVDYKIGTLSVNGNFEESKNAVVTKDFVNAENFSVKLTKEAKVTYKMAFYDADKDFIEMTEELSENYNPTSLPEGTMYFKLTVIPTETKELKTSDIKDIVTQLTVIYGK
;
A
#
# COMPACT_ATOMS: atom_id res chain seq x y z
N MET A 1 -96.10 -11.20 44.22
CA MET A 1 -95.01 -12.14 43.91
C MET A 1 -94.19 -11.56 42.74
N TYR A 2 -93.23 -10.70 43.02
CA TYR A 2 -92.40 -10.02 42.04
C TYR A 2 -90.96 -10.27 42.42
N TYR A 3 -90.25 -10.79 41.48
CA TYR A 3 -88.80 -10.90 41.58
C TYR A 3 -88.17 -9.71 40.88
N ASP A 4 -87.49 -8.87 41.65
CA ASP A 4 -86.57 -7.88 41.09
C ASP A 4 -85.21 -8.57 40.92
N GLU A 5 -84.80 -8.70 39.66
CA GLU A 5 -83.44 -9.09 39.30
C GLU A 5 -82.65 -7.79 39.08
N ASP A 6 -81.94 -7.36 40.05
CA ASP A 6 -80.92 -6.30 39.90
C ASP A 6 -79.74 -6.86 39.11
N LEU A 7 -79.66 -6.50 37.83
CA LEU A 7 -78.53 -6.78 37.02
C LEU A 7 -77.47 -5.68 37.24
N ASP A 8 -76.54 -6.00 38.11
CA ASP A 8 -75.30 -5.24 38.26
C ASP A 8 -74.48 -5.34 36.97
N TYR A 9 -74.51 -4.27 36.14
CA TYR A 9 -73.57 -4.13 35.06
C TYR A 9 -72.19 -3.78 35.62
N GLU A 10 -71.35 -4.80 35.77
CA GLU A 10 -69.97 -4.64 36.08
C GLU A 10 -69.28 -3.93 34.90
N TYR A 11 -68.89 -2.67 35.06
CA TYR A 11 -68.13 -1.92 34.09
C TYR A 11 -66.78 -2.61 33.92
N GLY A 12 -66.65 -3.31 32.81
CA GLY A 12 -65.39 -3.93 32.35
C GLY A 12 -64.33 -2.86 32.16
N ILE A 13 -63.42 -2.79 33.07
CA ILE A 13 -62.19 -2.06 32.94
C ILE A 13 -61.35 -2.78 31.90
N GLU A 14 -61.34 -2.28 30.66
CA GLU A 14 -60.43 -2.78 29.64
C GLU A 14 -58.97 -2.64 30.16
N PRO A 15 -58.22 -3.73 30.19
CA PRO A 15 -56.80 -3.61 30.56
C PRO A 15 -56.07 -2.75 29.54
N LYS A 16 -55.53 -1.62 29.97
CA LYS A 16 -54.63 -0.80 29.14
C LYS A 16 -53.47 -1.69 28.69
N VAL A 17 -53.52 -2.21 27.47
CA VAL A 17 -52.42 -2.91 26.85
C VAL A 17 -51.32 -1.87 26.58
N THR A 18 -50.40 -1.75 27.53
CA THR A 18 -49.18 -1.02 27.32
C THR A 18 -48.33 -1.82 26.36
N THR A 19 -48.47 -1.52 25.07
CA THR A 19 -47.57 -2.04 24.04
C THR A 19 -46.17 -1.51 24.32
N LYS A 20 -45.35 -2.29 25.05
CA LYS A 20 -43.91 -2.06 25.16
C LYS A 20 -43.36 -2.01 23.75
N LYS A 21 -43.02 -0.79 23.26
CA LYS A 21 -42.36 -0.63 21.96
C LYS A 21 -41.17 -1.58 21.89
N PRO A 22 -41.07 -2.41 20.87
CA PRO A 22 -40.05 -3.45 20.83
C PRO A 22 -38.67 -2.80 20.90
N LYS A 23 -37.87 -3.18 21.89
CA LYS A 23 -36.46 -2.75 22.08
C LYS A 23 -35.57 -3.14 20.88
N TRP A 24 -36.10 -3.95 19.97
CA TRP A 24 -35.44 -4.40 18.76
C TRP A 24 -34.98 -3.24 17.86
N LYS A 25 -35.78 -2.17 17.71
CA LYS A 25 -35.38 -1.01 16.89
C LYS A 25 -34.07 -0.38 17.36
N TRP A 26 -33.83 -0.36 18.65
CA TRP A 26 -32.57 0.14 19.22
C TRP A 26 -31.41 -0.82 19.03
N ILE A 27 -31.67 -2.14 19.05
CA ILE A 27 -30.67 -3.17 18.78
C ILE A 27 -30.22 -3.11 17.32
N THR A 28 -31.16 -2.99 16.37
CA THR A 28 -30.84 -2.85 14.93
C THR A 28 -30.06 -1.56 14.64
N ILE A 29 -30.44 -0.44 15.24
CA ILE A 29 -29.69 0.82 15.11
C ILE A 29 -28.25 0.66 15.65
N GLY A 30 -28.08 0.00 16.78
CA GLY A 30 -26.78 -0.27 17.39
C GLY A 30 -25.91 -1.15 16.48
N ILE A 31 -26.44 -2.20 15.87
CA ILE A 31 -25.72 -3.09 14.95
C ILE A 31 -25.30 -2.34 13.68
N VAL A 32 -26.20 -1.54 13.08
CA VAL A 32 -25.89 -0.75 11.88
C VAL A 32 -24.81 0.29 12.19
N ALA A 33 -24.88 0.97 13.34
CA ALA A 33 -23.83 1.91 13.76
C ALA A 33 -22.48 1.23 13.95
N LEU A 34 -22.45 0.04 14.54
CA LEU A 34 -21.23 -0.74 14.74
C LEU A 34 -20.61 -1.20 13.41
N LEU A 35 -21.44 -1.62 12.45
CA LEU A 35 -20.99 -1.99 11.11
C LEU A 35 -20.46 -0.78 10.33
N LEU A 36 -21.08 0.39 10.47
CA LEU A 36 -20.58 1.64 9.87
C LEU A 36 -19.24 2.06 10.47
N ILE A 37 -19.08 1.97 11.79
CA ILE A 37 -17.80 2.26 12.45
C ILE A 37 -16.73 1.28 11.97
N ALA A 38 -17.05 -0.02 11.89
CA ALA A 38 -16.12 -1.03 11.38
C ALA A 38 -15.73 -0.76 9.91
N ALA A 39 -16.70 -0.39 9.06
CA ALA A 39 -16.43 -0.05 7.65
C ALA A 39 -15.54 1.21 7.53
N VAL A 40 -15.80 2.25 8.34
CA VAL A 40 -14.99 3.48 8.34
C VAL A 40 -13.59 3.21 8.88
N THR A 41 -13.44 2.36 9.91
CA THR A 41 -12.10 2.00 10.42
C THR A 41 -11.32 1.17 9.42
N VAL A 42 -11.93 0.20 8.74
CA VAL A 42 -11.29 -0.56 7.67
C VAL A 42 -10.89 0.37 6.51
N LEU A 43 -11.77 1.29 6.10
CA LEU A 43 -11.46 2.27 5.06
C LEU A 43 -10.34 3.23 5.49
N ALA A 44 -10.34 3.69 6.74
CA ALA A 44 -9.27 4.54 7.28
C ALA A 44 -7.93 3.82 7.39
N VAL A 45 -7.91 2.51 7.68
CA VAL A 45 -6.69 1.69 7.70
C VAL A 45 -6.19 1.42 6.28
N THR A 46 -7.08 1.21 5.31
CA THR A 46 -6.70 1.03 3.89
C THR A 46 -6.26 2.34 3.22
N LEU A 47 -6.78 3.49 3.69
CA LEU A 47 -6.30 4.82 3.32
C LEU A 47 -5.14 5.30 4.21
N ALA A 48 -4.76 4.54 5.24
CA ALA A 48 -3.56 4.82 6.02
C ALA A 48 -2.37 4.80 5.05
N LYS A 49 -1.78 5.96 4.89
CA LYS A 49 -0.66 6.29 4.02
C LYS A 49 0.32 5.13 3.97
N VAL A 50 0.51 4.55 2.78
CA VAL A 50 1.64 3.65 2.54
C VAL A 50 2.87 4.37 3.12
N PRO A 51 3.60 3.78 4.05
CA PRO A 51 4.72 4.46 4.68
C PRO A 51 5.71 4.85 3.60
N VAL A 52 6.11 6.12 3.57
CA VAL A 52 7.15 6.60 2.66
C VAL A 52 8.41 5.82 2.98
N GLY A 53 8.80 4.95 2.07
CA GLY A 53 10.02 4.16 2.17
C GLY A 53 11.20 4.91 1.56
N LYS A 54 12.39 4.60 2.06
CA LYS A 54 13.67 5.01 1.48
C LYS A 54 14.56 3.79 1.41
N LEU A 55 15.10 3.50 0.22
CA LEU A 55 16.06 2.41 0.06
C LEU A 55 17.36 2.72 0.79
N ALA A 56 17.87 1.73 1.50
CA ALA A 56 19.14 1.76 2.22
C ALA A 56 20.14 0.78 1.58
N ALA A 57 21.40 0.86 1.96
CA ALA A 57 22.44 -0.01 1.40
C ALA A 57 22.16 -1.51 1.60
N VAL A 58 21.43 -1.88 2.67
CA VAL A 58 21.05 -3.28 2.94
C VAL A 58 20.07 -3.85 1.92
N ASP A 59 19.34 -2.99 1.21
CA ASP A 59 18.33 -3.36 0.21
C ASP A 59 18.95 -3.69 -1.15
N TYR A 60 20.27 -3.57 -1.27
CA TYR A 60 21.00 -3.82 -2.51
C TYR A 60 21.93 -5.03 -2.41
N LYS A 61 22.23 -5.62 -3.55
CA LYS A 61 23.25 -6.67 -3.75
C LYS A 61 24.04 -6.39 -5.03
N ILE A 62 25.23 -6.96 -5.12
CA ILE A 62 26.03 -6.93 -6.36
C ILE A 62 25.34 -7.76 -7.42
N GLY A 63 25.22 -7.21 -8.63
CA GLY A 63 24.55 -7.81 -9.76
C GLY A 63 23.88 -6.76 -10.63
N THR A 64 23.25 -7.22 -11.70
CA THR A 64 22.50 -6.37 -12.65
C THR A 64 21.17 -7.04 -13.00
N LEU A 65 20.39 -6.39 -13.85
CA LEU A 65 19.20 -6.97 -14.48
C LEU A 65 19.49 -7.14 -15.98
N SER A 66 19.09 -8.31 -16.52
CA SER A 66 19.07 -8.55 -17.96
C SER A 66 18.05 -7.67 -18.66
N VAL A 67 18.06 -7.69 -19.97
CA VAL A 67 17.08 -6.98 -20.82
C VAL A 67 15.63 -7.42 -20.57
N ASN A 68 15.43 -8.58 -19.98
CA ASN A 68 14.12 -9.13 -19.59
C ASN A 68 13.82 -8.95 -18.09
N GLY A 69 14.54 -8.07 -17.40
CA GLY A 69 14.32 -7.77 -15.99
C GLY A 69 14.77 -8.88 -15.00
N ASN A 70 15.38 -9.94 -15.48
CA ASN A 70 15.87 -11.03 -14.62
C ASN A 70 17.21 -10.64 -13.97
N PHE A 71 17.42 -11.12 -12.74
CA PHE A 71 18.71 -10.94 -12.09
C PHE A 71 19.81 -11.70 -12.81
N GLU A 72 20.94 -11.02 -13.02
CA GLU A 72 22.18 -11.60 -13.54
C GLU A 72 23.35 -11.26 -12.60
N GLU A 73 24.24 -12.23 -12.43
CA GLU A 73 25.49 -11.99 -11.72
C GLU A 73 26.37 -11.02 -12.51
N SER A 74 26.80 -9.97 -11.86
CA SER A 74 27.69 -8.96 -12.43
C SER A 74 28.48 -8.35 -11.28
N LYS A 75 29.77 -8.10 -11.52
CA LYS A 75 30.61 -7.43 -10.54
C LYS A 75 30.70 -5.89 -10.74
N ASN A 76 29.99 -5.35 -11.70
CA ASN A 76 30.13 -3.96 -12.13
C ASN A 76 28.92 -3.08 -11.76
N ALA A 77 27.92 -3.64 -11.13
CA ALA A 77 26.69 -2.94 -10.76
C ALA A 77 26.12 -3.46 -9.43
N VAL A 78 25.21 -2.71 -8.86
CA VAL A 78 24.42 -3.12 -7.71
C VAL A 78 22.93 -3.02 -8.06
N VAL A 79 22.12 -3.94 -7.55
CA VAL A 79 20.69 -4.02 -7.84
C VAL A 79 19.90 -4.19 -6.57
N THR A 80 18.67 -3.68 -6.52
CA THR A 80 17.76 -3.92 -5.41
C THR A 80 17.47 -5.41 -5.24
N LYS A 81 17.52 -5.91 -4.00
CA LYS A 81 17.23 -7.31 -3.68
C LYS A 81 15.77 -7.65 -4.00
N ASP A 82 14.88 -6.82 -3.49
CA ASP A 82 13.44 -7.03 -3.55
C ASP A 82 12.77 -6.12 -4.57
N PHE A 83 11.53 -6.43 -4.89
CA PHE A 83 10.65 -5.57 -5.67
C PHE A 83 10.21 -4.39 -4.80
N VAL A 84 10.32 -3.20 -5.35
CA VAL A 84 9.95 -1.95 -4.68
C VAL A 84 8.62 -1.47 -5.24
N ASN A 85 7.72 -1.02 -4.39
CA ASN A 85 6.44 -0.47 -4.84
C ASN A 85 6.69 0.77 -5.73
N ALA A 86 6.06 0.81 -6.90
CA ALA A 86 6.23 1.87 -7.88
C ALA A 86 5.29 3.07 -7.67
N GLU A 87 4.43 3.02 -6.63
CA GLU A 87 3.53 4.13 -6.34
C GLU A 87 4.31 5.34 -5.82
N ASN A 88 4.13 6.50 -6.47
CA ASN A 88 4.72 7.77 -6.07
C ASN A 88 6.23 7.72 -5.76
N PHE A 89 7.00 6.98 -6.55
CA PHE A 89 8.44 6.93 -6.34
C PHE A 89 9.19 8.05 -7.06
N SER A 90 10.38 8.34 -6.57
CA SER A 90 11.33 9.24 -7.22
C SER A 90 12.76 8.81 -6.94
N VAL A 91 13.65 9.05 -7.90
CA VAL A 91 15.09 8.84 -7.77
C VAL A 91 15.78 10.19 -7.90
N LYS A 92 16.60 10.53 -6.90
CA LYS A 92 17.40 11.76 -6.90
C LYS A 92 18.87 11.42 -6.80
N LEU A 93 19.67 11.92 -7.72
CA LEU A 93 21.12 11.84 -7.68
C LEU A 93 21.70 12.98 -6.84
N THR A 94 22.83 12.73 -6.19
CA THR A 94 23.65 13.81 -5.60
C THR A 94 24.29 14.64 -6.72
N LYS A 95 24.70 15.88 -6.42
CA LYS A 95 25.27 16.79 -7.43
C LYS A 95 26.54 16.25 -8.09
N GLU A 96 27.29 15.42 -7.39
CA GLU A 96 28.57 14.87 -7.84
C GLU A 96 28.49 13.35 -8.02
N ALA A 97 27.27 12.85 -8.31
CA ALA A 97 27.10 11.43 -8.49
C ALA A 97 27.94 10.89 -9.65
N LYS A 98 28.73 9.87 -9.35
CA LYS A 98 29.52 9.08 -10.32
C LYS A 98 28.86 7.75 -10.58
N VAL A 99 27.54 7.78 -10.74
CA VAL A 99 26.72 6.60 -11.00
C VAL A 99 25.66 6.95 -12.03
N THR A 100 25.28 5.96 -12.79
CA THR A 100 24.09 5.94 -13.60
C THR A 100 23.17 4.85 -13.07
N TYR A 101 21.93 4.78 -13.56
CA TYR A 101 21.02 3.74 -13.14
C TYR A 101 20.00 3.39 -14.21
N LYS A 102 19.42 2.19 -14.08
CA LYS A 102 18.31 1.68 -14.89
C LYS A 102 17.22 1.19 -13.98
N MET A 103 15.99 1.28 -14.43
CA MET A 103 14.83 0.74 -13.72
C MET A 103 14.11 -0.26 -14.60
N ALA A 104 13.79 -1.40 -14.03
CA ALA A 104 12.92 -2.39 -14.62
C ALA A 104 11.57 -2.34 -13.92
N PHE A 105 10.48 -2.28 -14.68
CA PHE A 105 9.10 -2.21 -14.21
C PHE A 105 8.43 -3.57 -14.31
N TYR A 106 7.57 -3.86 -13.35
CA TYR A 106 6.90 -5.14 -13.20
C TYR A 106 5.44 -4.93 -12.80
N ASP A 107 4.59 -5.84 -13.20
CA ASP A 107 3.17 -5.86 -12.85
C ASP A 107 2.91 -6.43 -11.44
N ALA A 108 1.63 -6.70 -11.13
CA ALA A 108 1.19 -7.25 -9.85
C ALA A 108 1.69 -8.67 -9.60
N ASP A 109 1.89 -9.46 -10.65
CA ASP A 109 2.38 -10.84 -10.60
C ASP A 109 3.92 -10.90 -10.64
N LYS A 110 4.57 -9.72 -10.74
CA LYS A 110 6.02 -9.53 -10.89
C LYS A 110 6.56 -9.97 -12.24
N ASP A 111 5.71 -9.98 -13.23
CA ASP A 111 6.12 -10.17 -14.60
C ASP A 111 6.73 -8.87 -15.15
N PHE A 112 7.80 -9.02 -15.93
CA PHE A 112 8.54 -7.89 -16.49
C PHE A 112 7.70 -7.18 -17.57
N ILE A 113 7.62 -5.85 -17.46
CA ILE A 113 6.93 -5.00 -18.43
C ILE A 113 7.97 -4.34 -19.36
N GLU A 114 8.86 -3.54 -18.78
CA GLU A 114 9.76 -2.71 -19.54
C GLU A 114 10.97 -2.28 -18.67
N MET A 115 12.05 -1.83 -19.31
CA MET A 115 13.22 -1.27 -18.65
C MET A 115 13.55 0.10 -19.26
N THR A 116 13.93 1.04 -18.40
CA THR A 116 14.43 2.35 -18.88
C THR A 116 15.79 2.19 -19.58
N GLU A 117 16.12 3.15 -20.41
CA GLU A 117 17.51 3.39 -20.76
C GLU A 117 18.33 3.75 -19.52
N GLU A 118 19.63 3.89 -19.70
CA GLU A 118 20.53 4.31 -18.63
C GLU A 118 20.36 5.80 -18.35
N LEU A 119 20.04 6.13 -17.10
CA LEU A 119 19.73 7.47 -16.64
C LEU A 119 20.88 8.03 -15.78
N SER A 120 21.23 9.29 -16.02
CA SER A 120 22.27 10.04 -15.27
C SER A 120 21.70 11.29 -14.58
N GLU A 121 20.38 11.41 -14.48
CA GLU A 121 19.68 12.55 -13.92
C GLU A 121 18.59 12.11 -12.93
N ASN A 122 17.97 13.08 -12.26
CA ASN A 122 16.84 12.79 -11.39
C ASN A 122 15.65 12.24 -12.20
N TYR A 123 14.97 11.25 -11.65
CA TYR A 123 13.79 10.67 -12.26
C TYR A 123 12.58 10.85 -11.34
N ASN A 124 11.59 11.54 -11.86
CA ASN A 124 10.30 11.73 -11.18
C ASN A 124 9.19 11.53 -12.22
N PRO A 125 8.76 10.31 -12.47
CA PRO A 125 7.83 10.02 -13.55
C PRO A 125 6.47 10.64 -13.29
N THR A 126 5.89 11.22 -14.32
CA THR A 126 4.48 11.67 -14.34
C THR A 126 3.54 10.55 -14.75
N SER A 127 4.07 9.54 -15.45
CA SER A 127 3.37 8.31 -15.83
C SER A 127 4.34 7.14 -15.85
N LEU A 128 3.84 5.98 -15.57
CA LEU A 128 4.57 4.70 -15.63
C LEU A 128 4.01 3.85 -16.77
N PRO A 129 4.74 2.84 -17.25
CA PRO A 129 4.19 1.83 -18.13
C PRO A 129 2.88 1.26 -17.58
N GLU A 130 1.93 0.96 -18.45
CA GLU A 130 0.63 0.43 -18.04
C GLU A 130 0.78 -0.88 -17.27
N GLY A 131 0.04 -1.02 -16.17
CA GLY A 131 0.10 -2.20 -15.32
C GLY A 131 1.24 -2.21 -14.30
N THR A 132 2.12 -1.20 -14.29
CA THR A 132 3.25 -1.16 -13.33
C THR A 132 2.76 -1.11 -11.88
N MET A 133 3.23 -2.07 -11.08
CA MET A 133 3.02 -2.12 -9.63
C MET A 133 4.35 -2.06 -8.86
N TYR A 134 5.42 -2.58 -9.45
CA TYR A 134 6.73 -2.67 -8.83
C TYR A 134 7.83 -2.22 -9.77
N PHE A 135 8.97 -1.88 -9.18
CA PHE A 135 10.20 -1.69 -9.93
C PHE A 135 11.39 -2.35 -9.23
N LYS A 136 12.45 -2.58 -9.99
CA LYS A 136 13.79 -2.84 -9.50
C LYS A 136 14.75 -1.83 -10.08
N LEU A 137 15.73 -1.46 -9.27
CA LEU A 137 16.74 -0.46 -9.64
C LEU A 137 18.12 -1.11 -9.73
N THR A 138 18.79 -0.91 -10.84
CA THR A 138 20.22 -1.23 -11.02
C THR A 138 21.01 0.08 -11.03
N VAL A 139 22.04 0.17 -10.18
CA VAL A 139 22.96 1.32 -10.10
C VAL A 139 24.30 0.89 -10.63
N ILE A 140 24.83 1.66 -11.55
CA ILE A 140 26.06 1.38 -12.32
C ILE A 140 27.07 2.48 -12.02
N PRO A 141 28.19 2.20 -11.34
CA PRO A 141 29.27 3.16 -11.21
C PRO A 141 29.89 3.53 -12.54
N THR A 142 30.20 4.81 -12.75
CA THR A 142 30.89 5.27 -13.97
C THR A 142 32.33 4.81 -14.04
N GLU A 143 32.94 4.49 -12.90
CA GLU A 143 34.27 3.91 -12.84
C GLU A 143 34.18 2.37 -12.95
N THR A 144 34.83 1.83 -13.96
CA THR A 144 34.82 0.37 -14.20
C THR A 144 35.77 -0.32 -13.21
N LYS A 145 35.25 -0.94 -12.17
CA LYS A 145 35.98 -1.80 -11.24
C LYS A 145 35.14 -2.96 -10.79
N GLU A 146 35.78 -4.06 -10.41
CA GLU A 146 35.07 -5.14 -9.73
C GLU A 146 34.63 -4.66 -8.34
N LEU A 147 33.31 -4.73 -8.08
CA LEU A 147 32.70 -4.32 -6.84
C LEU A 147 32.80 -5.39 -5.76
N LYS A 148 32.98 -4.94 -4.53
CA LYS A 148 32.88 -5.76 -3.32
C LYS A 148 31.65 -5.33 -2.54
N THR A 149 31.18 -6.17 -1.64
CA THR A 149 30.03 -5.83 -0.78
C THR A 149 30.24 -4.56 0.04
N SER A 150 31.49 -4.22 0.40
CA SER A 150 31.85 -2.97 1.07
C SER A 150 31.54 -1.72 0.22
N ASP A 151 31.61 -1.83 -1.10
CA ASP A 151 31.42 -0.70 -2.02
C ASP A 151 29.95 -0.32 -2.20
N ILE A 152 29.02 -1.21 -1.88
CA ILE A 152 27.57 -0.99 -2.05
C ILE A 152 27.14 0.30 -1.37
N LYS A 153 27.59 0.54 -0.13
CA LYS A 153 27.21 1.72 0.64
C LYS A 153 27.61 3.01 -0.08
N ASP A 154 28.84 3.07 -0.57
CA ASP A 154 29.40 4.27 -1.22
C ASP A 154 28.72 4.55 -2.57
N ILE A 155 28.29 3.50 -3.25
CA ILE A 155 27.55 3.59 -4.52
C ILE A 155 26.14 4.11 -4.26
N VAL A 156 25.38 3.46 -3.37
CA VAL A 156 23.96 3.79 -3.18
C VAL A 156 23.71 5.06 -2.39
N THR A 157 24.71 5.59 -1.67
CA THR A 157 24.60 6.92 -1.02
C THR A 157 24.64 8.07 -2.04
N GLN A 158 25.06 7.82 -3.28
CA GLN A 158 25.07 8.82 -4.35
C GLN A 158 23.68 9.04 -4.96
N LEU A 159 22.71 8.24 -4.58
CA LEU A 159 21.32 8.43 -4.99
C LEU A 159 20.35 8.25 -3.81
N THR A 160 19.19 8.84 -3.90
CA THR A 160 18.11 8.66 -2.94
C THR A 160 16.87 8.20 -3.68
N VAL A 161 16.34 7.03 -3.32
CA VAL A 161 15.08 6.49 -3.82
C VAL A 161 14.04 6.64 -2.73
N ILE A 162 12.95 7.34 -3.04
CA ILE A 162 11.80 7.52 -2.17
C ILE A 162 10.62 6.86 -2.86
N TYR A 163 9.81 6.08 -2.16
CA TYR A 163 8.66 5.37 -2.71
C TYR A 163 7.52 5.28 -1.71
N GLY A 164 6.31 5.17 -2.22
CA GLY A 164 5.09 5.09 -1.42
C GLY A 164 4.68 6.43 -0.79
N LYS A 165 3.42 6.75 -0.81
CA LYS A 165 2.76 7.85 -0.07
C LYS A 165 1.40 7.38 0.41
#